data_71d8f38c3920bfc66fe6a08791f69f3c
#
_entry.id   71d8f38c3920bfc66fe6a08791f69f3c
#
_cell.length_a   1.000
_cell.length_b   1.000
_cell.length_c   1.000
_cell.angle_alpha   90.00
_cell.angle_beta   90.00
_cell.angle_gamma   90.00
#
_symmetry.space_group_name_H-M   'P 1'
#
loop_
_entity.id
_entity.type
_entity.pdbx_description
1 polymer ?
#
loop_
_entity_poly.entity_id
_entity_poly.type
_entity_poly.pdbx_seq_one_letter_code
_entity_poly.pdbx_strand_id
1 'polypeptide(L)'
;MAVTNYQPSIWHGALLENLHQSTFVIPTLNRDYEGDITNGGETVKITGFTSPTIGTYSGTITRQALTDSNLDLNIDQKKYYAYLVDDVDKVQAAGSFDAVQADAAAGLADVAENFVLTDMLTNGTSAGTTAVTTTALADSAVVAIRTALVKAKVPSTNRYLAVNPEAAAFLMGSTSSLFKANESGSDQTLRNGVIGSYRGFTVIETPSSAMANTSKPCFIGYWGRAYGFAEQLVKSRAQTALDAFGDQIDGLHVYGGKVIRATAVQTYVSA
;
A
#
# COMPACT_ATOMS: atom_id res chain seq x y z
N MET A 1 -55.28 -17.96 14.48
CA MET A 1 -54.62 -16.78 15.05
C MET A 1 -53.15 -17.07 15.12
N ALA A 2 -52.36 -16.40 14.32
CA ALA A 2 -50.88 -16.56 14.38
C ALA A 2 -50.37 -15.69 15.55
N VAL A 3 -49.71 -16.32 16.51
CA VAL A 3 -49.10 -15.64 17.66
C VAL A 3 -47.74 -15.11 17.19
N THR A 4 -47.75 -13.91 16.57
CA THR A 4 -46.55 -13.26 16.01
C THR A 4 -45.74 -12.45 17.01
N ASN A 5 -46.27 -12.21 18.21
CA ASN A 5 -45.63 -11.37 19.22
C ASN A 5 -44.85 -12.15 20.31
N TYR A 6 -44.74 -13.47 20.20
CA TYR A 6 -44.06 -14.32 21.19
C TYR A 6 -42.79 -15.02 20.67
N GLN A 7 -42.23 -14.54 19.54
CA GLN A 7 -40.92 -15.03 19.11
C GLN A 7 -39.84 -14.17 19.80
N PRO A 8 -39.09 -14.74 20.77
CA PRO A 8 -38.00 -14.00 21.36
C PRO A 8 -36.93 -13.73 20.28
N SER A 9 -36.61 -12.47 20.03
CA SER A 9 -35.45 -12.12 19.22
C SER A 9 -34.21 -12.39 20.07
N ILE A 10 -33.37 -13.31 19.66
CA ILE A 10 -32.09 -13.59 20.29
C ILE A 10 -31.08 -12.59 19.71
N TRP A 11 -30.61 -11.68 20.55
CA TRP A 11 -29.51 -10.77 20.23
C TRP A 11 -28.18 -11.47 20.45
N HIS A 12 -27.37 -11.57 19.41
CA HIS A 12 -26.01 -12.06 19.54
C HIS A 12 -25.12 -10.91 20.04
N GLY A 13 -24.36 -11.12 21.11
CA GLY A 13 -23.51 -10.10 21.72
C GLY A 13 -22.24 -9.76 20.95
N ALA A 14 -22.01 -10.42 19.79
CA ALA A 14 -20.88 -10.07 18.91
C ALA A 14 -21.33 -9.04 17.87
N LEU A 15 -20.64 -7.92 17.81
CA LEU A 15 -20.77 -6.94 16.75
C LEU A 15 -20.32 -7.53 15.40
N LEU A 16 -21.03 -7.21 14.34
CA LEU A 16 -20.58 -7.51 12.98
C LEU A 16 -19.47 -6.51 12.63
N GLU A 17 -18.26 -7.01 12.53
CA GLU A 17 -17.10 -6.19 12.15
C GLU A 17 -17.11 -5.95 10.64
N ASN A 18 -16.71 -4.75 10.23
CA ASN A 18 -16.49 -4.43 8.83
C ASN A 18 -15.22 -5.13 8.33
N LEU A 19 -15.20 -5.46 7.04
CA LEU A 19 -14.02 -6.02 6.41
C LEU A 19 -13.09 -4.90 5.98
N HIS A 20 -11.87 -4.91 6.51
CA HIS A 20 -10.80 -3.99 6.12
C HIS A 20 -9.70 -4.71 5.37
N GLN A 21 -9.03 -3.97 4.53
CA GLN A 21 -7.84 -4.42 3.83
C GLN A 21 -6.68 -4.57 4.82
N SER A 22 -5.95 -5.66 4.75
CA SER A 22 -4.68 -5.78 5.45
C SER A 22 -3.62 -4.91 4.77
N THR A 23 -2.80 -4.21 5.56
CA THR A 23 -1.69 -3.40 5.04
C THR A 23 -0.51 -4.30 4.68
N PHE A 24 -0.27 -4.50 3.39
CA PHE A 24 0.83 -5.34 2.89
C PHE A 24 1.94 -4.55 2.22
N VAL A 25 1.63 -3.37 1.66
CA VAL A 25 2.59 -2.55 0.91
C VAL A 25 3.43 -1.71 1.86
N ILE A 26 2.84 -1.00 2.82
CA ILE A 26 3.53 -0.12 3.77
C ILE A 26 4.71 -0.80 4.47
N PRO A 27 4.61 -2.06 4.99
CA PRO A 27 5.73 -2.73 5.65
C PRO A 27 6.92 -3.03 4.72
N THR A 28 6.72 -3.00 3.40
CA THR A 28 7.78 -3.27 2.41
C THR A 28 8.55 -2.02 1.98
N LEU A 29 8.10 -0.85 2.42
CA LEU A 29 8.65 0.46 2.04
C LEU A 29 9.84 0.86 2.92
N ASN A 30 10.52 1.92 2.48
CA ASN A 30 11.59 2.52 3.25
C ASN A 30 11.02 3.42 4.35
N ARG A 31 11.27 3.06 5.61
CA ARG A 31 10.89 3.79 6.82
C ARG A 31 12.08 4.41 7.56
N ASP A 32 13.26 4.44 6.93
CA ASP A 32 14.49 4.94 7.58
C ASP A 32 14.39 6.42 8.01
N TYR A 33 13.43 7.17 7.45
CA TYR A 33 13.24 8.60 7.71
C TYR A 33 12.35 8.92 8.91
N GLU A 34 11.73 7.94 9.53
CA GLU A 34 10.82 8.15 10.68
C GLU A 34 11.56 8.66 11.93
N GLY A 35 12.81 8.24 12.12
CA GLY A 35 13.63 8.67 13.26
C GLY A 35 13.93 10.18 13.28
N ASP A 36 14.02 10.81 12.14
CA ASP A 36 14.36 12.22 12.01
C ASP A 36 13.19 13.17 12.38
N ILE A 37 11.97 12.64 12.39
CA ILE A 37 10.72 13.41 12.52
C ILE A 37 10.19 13.43 13.96
N THR A 38 10.70 12.57 14.82
CA THR A 38 10.18 12.36 16.19
C THR A 38 10.18 13.64 17.03
N ASN A 39 11.03 14.60 16.73
CA ASN A 39 11.21 15.85 17.47
C ASN A 39 10.52 17.09 16.84
N GLY A 40 9.67 16.89 15.85
CA GLY A 40 8.94 17.95 15.16
C GLY A 40 9.57 18.32 13.81
N GLY A 41 8.72 18.66 12.87
CA GLY A 41 9.05 19.00 11.50
C GLY A 41 7.94 18.48 10.57
N GLU A 42 7.56 19.29 9.62
CA GLU A 42 6.53 18.93 8.62
C GLU A 42 7.17 18.37 7.34
N THR A 43 8.49 18.49 7.22
CA THR A 43 9.22 18.11 6.00
C THR A 43 10.56 17.48 6.36
N VAL A 44 10.85 16.33 5.80
CA VAL A 44 12.18 15.70 5.82
C VAL A 44 12.89 15.99 4.52
N LYS A 45 14.06 16.60 4.61
CA LYS A 45 14.92 16.84 3.44
C LYS A 45 15.82 15.65 3.20
N ILE A 46 15.56 14.92 2.12
CA ILE A 46 16.40 13.81 1.68
C ILE A 46 17.44 14.37 0.72
N THR A 47 18.69 14.44 1.19
CA THR A 47 19.80 14.95 0.38
C THR A 47 20.38 13.83 -0.48
N GLY A 48 20.42 14.04 -1.78
CA GLY A 48 21.13 13.19 -2.74
C GLY A 48 22.29 13.94 -3.37
N PHE A 49 23.14 13.25 -4.09
CA PHE A 49 24.17 13.86 -4.92
C PHE A 49 24.20 13.19 -6.29
N THR A 50 24.57 13.97 -7.29
CA THR A 50 24.75 13.44 -8.65
C THR A 50 26.03 12.62 -8.72
N SER A 51 25.94 11.37 -9.19
CA SER A 51 27.11 10.51 -9.35
C SER A 51 28.11 11.13 -10.32
N PRO A 52 29.40 11.18 -9.98
CA PRO A 52 30.44 11.70 -10.87
C PRO A 52 30.54 10.84 -12.14
N THR A 53 30.81 11.48 -13.27
CA THR A 53 31.06 10.79 -14.53
C THR A 53 32.42 10.08 -14.48
N ILE A 54 32.44 8.80 -14.81
CA ILE A 54 33.70 8.05 -14.91
C ILE A 54 34.30 8.32 -16.28
N GLY A 55 35.47 8.95 -16.31
CA GLY A 55 36.21 9.20 -17.52
C GLY A 55 37.34 8.20 -17.74
N THR A 56 37.81 8.09 -18.98
CA THR A 56 39.03 7.32 -19.33
C THR A 56 40.24 8.21 -19.10
N TYR A 57 41.20 7.69 -18.33
CA TYR A 57 42.49 8.41 -18.12
C TYR A 57 43.35 8.40 -19.36
N SER A 58 43.65 9.58 -19.89
CA SER A 58 44.56 9.78 -21.03
C SER A 58 45.73 10.72 -20.71
N GLY A 59 46.16 10.76 -19.45
CA GLY A 59 47.24 11.62 -18.98
C GLY A 59 46.80 12.89 -18.26
N THR A 60 45.53 13.26 -18.38
CA THR A 60 44.93 14.43 -17.71
C THR A 60 43.64 14.05 -17.00
N ILE A 61 43.43 14.59 -15.81
CA ILE A 61 42.22 14.38 -15.01
C ILE A 61 41.38 15.66 -14.98
N THR A 62 40.16 15.59 -15.50
CA THR A 62 39.18 16.66 -15.35
C THR A 62 38.33 16.44 -14.09
N ARG A 63 38.35 17.38 -13.17
CA ARG A 63 37.57 17.32 -11.93
C ARG A 63 36.19 17.92 -12.16
N GLN A 64 35.15 17.21 -11.71
CA GLN A 64 33.79 17.69 -11.73
C GLN A 64 33.42 18.22 -10.34
N ALA A 65 32.63 19.30 -10.31
CA ALA A 65 31.96 19.74 -9.08
C ALA A 65 30.82 18.78 -8.77
N LEU A 66 30.71 18.36 -7.51
CA LEU A 66 29.56 17.58 -7.05
C LEU A 66 28.36 18.51 -6.93
N THR A 67 27.25 18.12 -7.52
CA THR A 67 25.97 18.82 -7.39
C THR A 67 25.09 18.03 -6.46
N ASP A 68 24.57 18.67 -5.43
CA ASP A 68 23.56 18.10 -4.54
C ASP A 68 22.17 18.20 -5.17
N SER A 69 21.32 17.27 -4.79
CA SER A 69 19.90 17.28 -5.09
C SER A 69 19.12 17.06 -3.81
N ASN A 70 18.13 17.90 -3.56
CA ASN A 70 17.26 17.77 -2.41
C ASN A 70 15.89 17.26 -2.84
N LEU A 71 15.37 16.31 -2.11
CA LEU A 71 14.01 15.82 -2.23
C LEU A 71 13.31 16.03 -0.88
N ASP A 72 12.23 16.78 -0.88
CA ASP A 72 11.44 17.05 0.31
C ASP A 72 10.32 15.98 0.44
N LEU A 73 10.33 15.21 1.53
CA LEU A 73 9.26 14.33 1.94
C LEU A 73 8.39 15.09 2.93
N ASN A 74 7.18 15.43 2.52
CA ASN A 74 6.23 16.19 3.33
C ASN A 74 5.32 15.22 4.10
N ILE A 75 5.05 15.57 5.36
CA ILE A 75 4.08 14.87 6.22
C ILE A 75 2.84 15.74 6.27
N ASP A 76 2.02 15.62 5.25
CA ASP A 76 0.84 16.48 5.01
C ASP A 76 -0.50 15.75 5.21
N GLN A 77 -0.45 14.43 5.31
CA GLN A 77 -1.67 13.63 5.51
C GLN A 77 -2.05 13.58 6.99
N LYS A 78 -3.20 14.16 7.32
CA LYS A 78 -3.75 14.21 8.68
C LYS A 78 -5.14 13.59 8.63
N LYS A 79 -5.28 12.36 9.09
CA LYS A 79 -6.54 11.61 9.10
C LYS A 79 -6.97 11.35 10.52
N TYR A 80 -8.26 11.45 10.80
CA TYR A 80 -8.81 11.21 12.13
C TYR A 80 -10.11 10.43 12.05
N TYR A 81 -10.42 9.75 13.12
CA TYR A 81 -11.76 9.29 13.44
C TYR A 81 -12.21 9.89 14.77
N ALA A 82 -13.50 10.11 14.91
CA ALA A 82 -14.10 10.55 16.16
C ALA A 82 -15.52 9.98 16.25
N TYR A 83 -15.86 9.39 17.37
CA TYR A 83 -17.21 8.91 17.66
C TYR A 83 -17.54 9.08 19.13
N LEU A 84 -18.84 9.21 19.41
CA LEU A 84 -19.41 9.33 20.75
C LEU A 84 -20.06 8.01 21.13
N VAL A 85 -19.79 7.55 22.34
CA VAL A 85 -20.49 6.41 22.97
C VAL A 85 -21.35 6.97 24.11
N ASP A 86 -22.67 6.92 23.95
CA ASP A 86 -23.60 7.35 24.99
C ASP A 86 -23.55 6.39 26.19
N ASP A 87 -23.62 6.92 27.41
CA ASP A 87 -23.61 6.12 28.63
C ASP A 87 -24.83 5.19 28.73
N VAL A 88 -25.98 5.61 28.18
CA VAL A 88 -27.20 4.78 28.17
C VAL A 88 -26.98 3.60 27.20
N ASP A 89 -26.44 3.86 26.03
CA ASP A 89 -26.13 2.80 25.04
C ASP A 89 -25.07 1.84 25.56
N LYS A 90 -24.07 2.35 26.29
CA LYS A 90 -23.01 1.54 26.90
C LYS A 90 -23.55 0.55 27.94
N VAL A 91 -24.56 0.92 28.70
CA VAL A 91 -25.21 0.04 29.68
C VAL A 91 -26.21 -0.93 29.01
N GLN A 92 -26.88 -0.51 27.93
CA GLN A 92 -27.89 -1.30 27.25
C GLN A 92 -27.33 -2.19 26.13
N ALA A 93 -26.15 -1.89 25.63
CA ALA A 93 -25.52 -2.69 24.57
C ALA A 93 -24.99 -4.03 25.11
N ALA A 94 -25.30 -5.09 24.40
CA ALA A 94 -24.85 -6.45 24.73
C ALA A 94 -23.47 -6.74 24.09
N GLY A 95 -22.50 -5.84 24.17
CA GLY A 95 -21.20 -6.05 23.55
C GLY A 95 -20.13 -5.04 23.99
N SER A 96 -18.86 -5.29 23.62
CA SER A 96 -17.75 -4.37 23.84
C SER A 96 -17.58 -3.41 22.66
N PHE A 97 -17.33 -2.13 22.95
CA PHE A 97 -17.01 -1.11 21.96
C PHE A 97 -15.54 -1.19 21.47
N ASP A 98 -14.75 -2.12 21.99
CA ASP A 98 -13.36 -2.32 21.55
C ASP A 98 -13.27 -2.72 20.06
N ALA A 99 -14.28 -3.47 19.55
CA ALA A 99 -14.39 -3.82 18.15
C ALA A 99 -14.54 -2.60 17.25
N VAL A 100 -15.29 -1.58 17.69
CA VAL A 100 -15.47 -0.31 16.95
C VAL A 100 -14.14 0.46 16.85
N GLN A 101 -13.37 0.46 17.92
CA GLN A 101 -12.04 1.11 17.94
C GLN A 101 -11.06 0.38 17.01
N ALA A 102 -11.06 -0.95 17.01
CA ALA A 102 -10.24 -1.76 16.12
C ALA A 102 -10.62 -1.53 14.64
N ASP A 103 -11.91 -1.48 14.34
CA ASP A 103 -12.46 -1.18 13.01
C ASP A 103 -12.02 0.22 12.53
N ALA A 104 -12.14 1.24 13.38
CA ALA A 104 -11.71 2.60 13.04
C ALA A 104 -10.19 2.69 12.81
N ALA A 105 -9.39 1.98 13.59
CA ALA A 105 -7.94 1.93 13.41
C ALA A 105 -7.55 1.24 12.09
N ALA A 106 -8.22 0.13 11.74
CA ALA A 106 -8.04 -0.55 10.47
C ALA A 106 -8.43 0.35 9.29
N GLY A 107 -9.51 1.13 9.41
CA GLY A 107 -9.91 2.12 8.41
C GLY A 107 -8.86 3.22 8.17
N LEU A 108 -8.16 3.67 9.21
CA LEU A 108 -7.04 4.61 9.04
C LEU A 108 -5.86 3.96 8.29
N ALA A 109 -5.58 2.69 8.56
CA ALA A 109 -4.53 1.96 7.88
C ALA A 109 -4.85 1.76 6.39
N ASP A 110 -6.11 1.44 6.04
CA ASP A 110 -6.57 1.35 4.66
C ASP A 110 -6.38 2.67 3.89
N VAL A 111 -6.73 3.80 4.53
CA VAL A 111 -6.55 5.12 3.91
C VAL A 111 -5.07 5.44 3.66
N ALA A 112 -4.19 5.04 4.57
CA ALA A 112 -2.74 5.24 4.40
C ALA A 112 -2.19 4.39 3.25
N GLU A 113 -2.61 3.13 3.12
CA GLU A 113 -2.19 2.26 2.02
C GLU A 113 -2.69 2.75 0.67
N ASN A 114 -3.95 3.18 0.61
CA ASN A 114 -4.54 3.78 -0.60
C ASN A 114 -3.79 5.04 -1.05
N PHE A 115 -3.36 5.89 -0.10
CA PHE A 115 -2.53 7.05 -0.40
C PHE A 115 -1.20 6.66 -1.05
N VAL A 116 -0.49 5.69 -0.47
CA VAL A 116 0.79 5.20 -0.98
C VAL A 116 0.67 4.65 -2.40
N LEU A 117 -0.33 3.80 -2.64
CA LEU A 117 -0.55 3.21 -3.97
C LEU A 117 -0.93 4.25 -5.01
N THR A 118 -1.77 5.22 -4.65
CA THR A 118 -2.17 6.32 -5.54
C THR A 118 -0.97 7.22 -5.88
N ASP A 119 -0.11 7.52 -4.89
CA ASP A 119 1.10 8.30 -5.12
C ASP A 119 2.10 7.57 -6.01
N MET A 120 2.28 6.24 -5.81
CA MET A 120 3.11 5.42 -6.68
C MET A 120 2.59 5.38 -8.12
N LEU A 121 1.27 5.32 -8.33
CA LEU A 121 0.66 5.35 -9.66
C LEU A 121 0.87 6.68 -10.35
N THR A 122 0.76 7.79 -9.61
CA THR A 122 0.86 9.14 -10.15
C THR A 122 2.29 9.55 -10.45
N ASN A 123 3.21 9.25 -9.53
CA ASN A 123 4.60 9.72 -9.56
C ASN A 123 5.61 8.65 -10.00
N GLY A 124 5.17 7.41 -10.21
CA GLY A 124 5.98 6.34 -10.81
C GLY A 124 6.19 6.54 -12.32
N THR A 125 7.10 5.78 -12.89
CA THR A 125 7.37 5.77 -14.33
C THR A 125 6.48 4.74 -15.01
N SER A 126 5.78 5.11 -16.08
CA SER A 126 4.96 4.17 -16.84
C SER A 126 5.83 3.20 -17.64
N ALA A 127 5.62 1.90 -17.46
CA ALA A 127 6.22 0.83 -18.27
C ALA A 127 5.38 0.48 -19.50
N GLY A 128 4.13 0.93 -19.56
CA GLY A 128 3.21 0.72 -20.68
C GLY A 128 1.75 0.90 -20.29
N THR A 129 0.90 1.00 -21.31
CA THR A 129 -0.55 1.24 -21.16
C THR A 129 -1.39 0.38 -22.12
N THR A 130 -0.81 -0.64 -22.74
CA THR A 130 -1.56 -1.52 -23.66
C THR A 130 -2.65 -2.26 -22.90
N ALA A 131 -3.83 -2.39 -23.48
CA ALA A 131 -4.96 -3.10 -22.88
C ALA A 131 -4.60 -4.56 -22.57
N VAL A 132 -4.80 -4.97 -21.32
CA VAL A 132 -4.54 -6.33 -20.82
C VAL A 132 -5.86 -7.09 -20.83
N THR A 133 -6.06 -7.90 -21.88
CA THR A 133 -7.29 -8.68 -22.11
C THR A 133 -7.05 -10.20 -22.05
N THR A 134 -5.80 -10.61 -21.92
CA THR A 134 -5.42 -12.02 -21.88
C THR A 134 -4.30 -12.26 -20.85
N THR A 135 -4.15 -13.49 -20.42
CA THR A 135 -3.04 -13.92 -19.53
C THR A 135 -1.66 -13.62 -20.15
N ALA A 136 -1.51 -13.81 -21.46
CA ALA A 136 -0.24 -13.52 -22.15
C ALA A 136 0.11 -12.02 -22.14
N LEU A 137 -0.88 -11.15 -22.24
CA LEU A 137 -0.68 -9.70 -22.14
C LEU A 137 -0.37 -9.28 -20.70
N ALA A 138 -0.99 -9.92 -19.70
CA ALA A 138 -0.65 -9.70 -18.30
C ALA A 138 0.80 -10.10 -17.99
N ASP A 139 1.25 -11.25 -18.49
CA ASP A 139 2.65 -11.68 -18.38
C ASP A 139 3.59 -10.68 -19.09
N SER A 140 3.23 -10.23 -20.27
CA SER A 140 4.01 -9.22 -21.02
C SER A 140 4.12 -7.90 -20.25
N ALA A 141 3.07 -7.48 -19.54
CA ALA A 141 3.10 -6.29 -18.69
C ALA A 141 4.11 -6.44 -17.54
N VAL A 142 4.12 -7.59 -16.84
CA VAL A 142 5.09 -7.86 -15.78
C VAL A 142 6.51 -7.91 -16.32
N VAL A 143 6.72 -8.52 -17.51
CA VAL A 143 8.04 -8.55 -18.18
C VAL A 143 8.48 -7.14 -18.57
N ALA A 144 7.57 -6.27 -19.04
CA ALA A 144 7.90 -4.88 -19.33
C ALA A 144 8.35 -4.12 -18.09
N ILE A 145 7.63 -4.24 -16.98
CA ILE A 145 8.01 -3.67 -15.68
C ILE A 145 9.40 -4.17 -15.25
N ARG A 146 9.62 -5.49 -15.29
CA ARG A 146 10.92 -6.07 -14.94
C ARG A 146 12.04 -5.53 -15.81
N THR A 147 11.81 -5.45 -17.11
CA THR A 147 12.80 -4.94 -18.08
C THR A 147 13.14 -3.49 -17.80
N ALA A 148 12.14 -2.66 -17.48
CA ALA A 148 12.34 -1.25 -17.14
C ALA A 148 13.17 -1.10 -15.86
N LEU A 149 12.89 -1.89 -14.80
CA LEU A 149 13.67 -1.88 -13.56
C LEU A 149 15.12 -2.34 -13.77
N VAL A 150 15.35 -3.36 -14.61
CA VAL A 150 16.70 -3.82 -14.92
C VAL A 150 17.47 -2.77 -15.72
N LYS A 151 16.85 -2.13 -16.71
CA LYS A 151 17.43 -1.00 -17.47
C LYS A 151 17.78 0.18 -16.54
N ALA A 152 16.96 0.44 -15.53
CA ALA A 152 17.22 1.44 -14.50
C ALA A 152 18.28 1.00 -13.46
N LYS A 153 18.92 -0.16 -13.64
CA LYS A 153 19.94 -0.73 -12.72
C LYS A 153 19.44 -0.92 -11.29
N VAL A 154 18.16 -1.16 -11.10
CA VAL A 154 17.58 -1.45 -9.79
C VAL A 154 18.03 -2.83 -9.32
N PRO A 155 18.44 -3.02 -8.04
CA PRO A 155 18.81 -4.33 -7.49
C PRO A 155 17.70 -5.37 -7.68
N SER A 156 18.06 -6.64 -7.85
CA SER A 156 17.09 -7.73 -8.02
C SER A 156 16.44 -8.19 -6.71
N THR A 157 17.00 -7.80 -5.57
CA THR A 157 16.48 -8.09 -4.24
C THR A 157 15.44 -7.06 -3.82
N ASN A 158 14.47 -7.47 -3.00
CA ASN A 158 13.43 -6.59 -2.44
C ASN A 158 12.60 -5.87 -3.54
N ARG A 159 12.26 -6.62 -4.59
CA ARG A 159 11.32 -6.17 -5.62
C ARG A 159 9.94 -6.71 -5.32
N TYR A 160 8.97 -5.84 -5.34
CA TYR A 160 7.57 -6.14 -5.09
C TYR A 160 6.73 -5.79 -6.31
N LEU A 161 5.64 -6.51 -6.47
CA LEU A 161 4.65 -6.27 -7.51
C LEU A 161 3.27 -6.19 -6.85
N ALA A 162 2.74 -5.00 -6.69
CA ALA A 162 1.36 -4.81 -6.27
C ALA A 162 0.44 -4.92 -7.50
N VAL A 163 -0.62 -5.71 -7.34
CA VAL A 163 -1.59 -5.99 -8.41
C VAL A 163 -3.00 -5.85 -7.85
N ASN A 164 -3.92 -5.32 -8.66
CA ASN A 164 -5.33 -5.33 -8.33
C ASN A 164 -5.96 -6.71 -8.64
N PRO A 165 -7.16 -7.04 -8.13
CA PRO A 165 -7.79 -8.34 -8.34
C PRO A 165 -8.01 -8.67 -9.82
N GLU A 166 -8.28 -7.67 -10.65
CA GLU A 166 -8.44 -7.85 -12.10
C GLU A 166 -7.13 -8.30 -12.77
N ALA A 167 -5.99 -7.73 -12.35
CA ALA A 167 -4.69 -8.17 -12.83
C ALA A 167 -4.30 -9.53 -12.25
N ALA A 168 -4.59 -9.77 -10.97
CA ALA A 168 -4.33 -11.04 -10.30
C ALA A 168 -5.11 -12.19 -10.98
N ALA A 169 -6.37 -11.96 -11.36
CA ALA A 169 -7.17 -12.94 -12.08
C ALA A 169 -6.53 -13.39 -13.41
N PHE A 170 -5.91 -12.46 -14.16
CA PHE A 170 -5.17 -12.82 -15.36
C PHE A 170 -3.88 -13.57 -15.05
N LEU A 171 -3.16 -13.20 -14.00
CA LEU A 171 -1.94 -13.92 -13.58
C LEU A 171 -2.24 -15.34 -13.10
N MET A 172 -3.40 -15.54 -12.45
CA MET A 172 -3.87 -16.84 -11.98
C MET A 172 -4.68 -17.61 -13.04
N GLY A 173 -4.84 -17.10 -14.25
CA GLY A 173 -5.58 -17.76 -15.32
C GLY A 173 -4.98 -19.13 -15.72
N SER A 174 -5.81 -20.06 -16.15
CA SER A 174 -5.43 -21.45 -16.49
C SER A 174 -4.35 -21.56 -17.57
N THR A 175 -4.16 -20.54 -18.37
CA THR A 175 -3.10 -20.46 -19.41
C THR A 175 -1.81 -19.81 -18.90
N SER A 176 -1.81 -19.34 -17.64
CA SER A 176 -0.63 -18.75 -17.02
C SER A 176 0.46 -19.80 -16.77
N SER A 177 1.73 -19.42 -16.99
CA SER A 177 2.87 -20.27 -16.64
C SER A 177 2.95 -20.58 -15.13
N LEU A 178 2.31 -19.77 -14.28
CA LEU A 178 2.17 -20.03 -12.85
C LEU A 178 1.36 -21.30 -12.53
N PHE A 179 0.32 -21.57 -13.33
CA PHE A 179 -0.56 -22.74 -13.15
C PHE A 179 -0.07 -24.00 -13.87
N LYS A 180 0.96 -23.89 -14.69
CA LYS A 180 1.60 -25.03 -15.33
C LYS A 180 2.72 -25.55 -14.44
N ALA A 181 2.45 -26.60 -13.68
CA ALA A 181 3.44 -27.21 -12.76
C ALA A 181 4.77 -27.56 -13.45
N ASN A 182 4.73 -27.95 -14.73
CA ASN A 182 5.91 -28.26 -15.53
C ASN A 182 6.76 -27.03 -15.89
N GLU A 183 6.18 -25.84 -15.91
CA GLU A 183 6.89 -24.60 -16.27
C GLU A 183 7.30 -23.80 -15.04
N SER A 184 6.50 -23.86 -13.95
CA SER A 184 6.78 -23.12 -12.70
C SER A 184 7.72 -23.88 -11.74
N GLY A 185 7.87 -25.19 -11.92
CA GLY A 185 8.65 -26.04 -11.02
C GLY A 185 8.03 -26.24 -9.63
N SER A 186 6.82 -25.74 -9.41
CA SER A 186 6.06 -25.85 -8.16
C SER A 186 4.56 -25.90 -8.44
N ASP A 187 3.85 -26.75 -7.74
CA ASP A 187 2.39 -26.87 -7.78
C ASP A 187 1.70 -26.10 -6.62
N GLN A 188 2.46 -25.36 -5.83
CA GLN A 188 1.96 -24.69 -4.63
C GLN A 188 0.93 -23.59 -4.94
N THR A 189 1.14 -22.82 -5.99
CA THR A 189 0.18 -21.81 -6.46
C THR A 189 -1.12 -22.45 -6.94
N LEU A 190 -1.02 -23.60 -7.60
CA LEU A 190 -2.18 -24.36 -8.09
C LEU A 190 -3.05 -24.89 -6.93
N ARG A 191 -2.42 -25.27 -5.82
CA ARG A 191 -3.13 -25.83 -4.66
C ARG A 191 -3.70 -24.77 -3.73
N ASN A 192 -2.95 -23.70 -3.49
CA ASN A 192 -3.25 -22.74 -2.42
C ASN A 192 -3.82 -21.42 -2.93
N GLY A 193 -3.77 -21.16 -4.25
CA GLY A 193 -4.23 -19.88 -4.82
C GLY A 193 -3.35 -18.67 -4.45
N VAL A 194 -2.20 -18.91 -3.81
CA VAL A 194 -1.30 -17.84 -3.40
C VAL A 194 -0.30 -17.56 -4.52
N ILE A 195 -0.24 -16.33 -5.00
CA ILE A 195 0.64 -15.94 -6.11
C ILE A 195 2.12 -16.02 -5.68
N GLY A 196 2.44 -15.64 -4.45
CA GLY A 196 3.78 -15.76 -3.87
C GLY A 196 4.84 -14.92 -4.62
N SER A 197 5.72 -15.57 -5.40
CA SER A 197 6.72 -14.89 -6.20
C SER A 197 6.52 -15.17 -7.69
N TYR A 198 6.62 -14.11 -8.51
CA TYR A 198 6.45 -14.20 -9.95
C TYR A 198 7.51 -13.36 -10.69
N ARG A 199 8.21 -13.96 -11.63
CA ARG A 199 9.23 -13.28 -12.46
C ARG A 199 10.29 -12.51 -11.67
N GLY A 200 10.57 -12.92 -10.42
CA GLY A 200 11.52 -12.26 -9.53
C GLY A 200 10.95 -11.11 -8.70
N PHE A 201 9.63 -11.03 -8.61
CA PHE A 201 8.89 -10.14 -7.71
C PHE A 201 8.18 -10.95 -6.63
N THR A 202 8.08 -10.39 -5.44
CA THR A 202 7.09 -10.82 -4.46
C THR A 202 5.77 -10.15 -4.81
N VAL A 203 4.73 -10.93 -5.09
CA VAL A 203 3.44 -10.41 -5.54
C VAL A 203 2.55 -10.13 -4.35
N ILE A 204 1.98 -8.94 -4.33
CA ILE A 204 1.03 -8.45 -3.32
C ILE A 204 -0.27 -8.11 -4.04
N GLU A 205 -1.36 -8.75 -3.66
CA GLU A 205 -2.69 -8.42 -4.16
C GLU A 205 -3.31 -7.34 -3.28
N THR A 206 -3.81 -6.28 -3.89
CA THR A 206 -4.44 -5.13 -3.23
C THR A 206 -5.80 -4.88 -3.84
N PRO A 207 -6.80 -4.37 -3.10
CA PRO A 207 -8.12 -4.06 -3.66
C PRO A 207 -8.06 -3.06 -4.82
N SER A 208 -9.01 -3.16 -5.74
CA SER A 208 -9.11 -2.27 -6.91
C SER A 208 -9.25 -0.80 -6.53
N SER A 209 -9.93 -0.50 -5.43
CA SER A 209 -10.12 0.85 -4.90
C SER A 209 -8.81 1.52 -4.51
N ALA A 210 -7.84 0.74 -4.01
CA ALA A 210 -6.53 1.24 -3.61
C ALA A 210 -5.67 1.72 -4.79
N MET A 211 -5.92 1.17 -5.99
CA MET A 211 -5.15 1.51 -7.18
C MET A 211 -5.85 2.52 -8.11
N ALA A 212 -6.79 3.30 -7.60
CA ALA A 212 -7.53 4.36 -8.32
C ALA A 212 -8.14 3.92 -9.67
N ASN A 213 -8.26 2.62 -9.90
CA ASN A 213 -8.78 2.10 -11.15
C ASN A 213 -9.71 0.91 -10.92
N THR A 214 -10.97 1.18 -11.08
CA THR A 214 -12.06 0.34 -10.59
C THR A 214 -12.43 -0.84 -11.48
N SER A 215 -11.82 -1.04 -12.64
CA SER A 215 -12.25 -2.10 -13.54
C SER A 215 -11.19 -2.57 -14.53
N LYS A 216 -9.98 -2.04 -14.46
CA LYS A 216 -8.91 -2.36 -15.39
C LYS A 216 -7.71 -2.97 -14.69
N PRO A 217 -7.04 -3.96 -15.30
CA PRO A 217 -5.81 -4.52 -14.76
C PRO A 217 -4.76 -3.45 -14.51
N CYS A 218 -4.22 -3.40 -13.30
CA CYS A 218 -3.20 -2.46 -12.88
C CYS A 218 -2.06 -3.20 -12.15
N PHE A 219 -0.82 -2.84 -12.50
CA PHE A 219 0.39 -3.44 -11.94
C PHE A 219 1.33 -2.31 -11.50
N ILE A 220 1.86 -2.41 -10.30
CA ILE A 220 2.89 -1.51 -9.77
C ILE A 220 4.09 -2.37 -9.35
N GLY A 221 5.17 -2.32 -10.12
CA GLY A 221 6.43 -2.96 -9.74
C GLY A 221 7.36 -1.95 -9.12
N TYR A 222 7.81 -2.21 -7.89
CA TYR A 222 8.65 -1.28 -7.18
C TYR A 222 9.78 -1.98 -6.41
N TRP A 223 10.81 -1.22 -6.10
CA TRP A 223 11.85 -1.61 -5.18
C TRP A 223 11.57 -0.99 -3.80
N GLY A 224 11.65 -1.76 -2.72
CA GLY A 224 11.24 -1.32 -1.38
C GLY A 224 11.88 0.01 -0.92
N ARG A 225 13.09 0.34 -1.41
CA ARG A 225 13.75 1.62 -1.09
C ARG A 225 13.46 2.75 -2.08
N ALA A 226 12.58 2.53 -3.05
CA ALA A 226 12.21 3.54 -4.04
C ALA A 226 11.17 4.53 -3.53
N TYR A 227 10.42 4.15 -2.52
CA TYR A 227 9.39 4.96 -1.87
C TYR A 227 9.74 5.16 -0.40
N GLY A 228 9.74 6.41 0.05
CA GLY A 228 9.88 6.76 1.46
C GLY A 228 8.51 6.98 2.07
N PHE A 229 8.25 6.30 3.17
CA PHE A 229 7.06 6.48 3.99
C PHE A 229 7.50 6.89 5.39
N ALA A 230 6.79 7.81 6.02
CA ALA A 230 7.06 8.25 7.36
C ALA A 230 5.77 8.53 8.12
N GLU A 231 5.66 7.93 9.28
CA GLU A 231 4.61 8.18 10.29
C GLU A 231 5.14 9.10 11.37
N GLN A 232 4.40 10.14 11.71
CA GLN A 232 4.80 11.07 12.77
C GLN A 232 4.01 10.86 14.05
N LEU A 233 2.71 10.67 13.93
CA LEU A 233 1.81 10.59 15.08
C LEU A 233 0.69 9.60 14.83
N VAL A 234 0.62 8.61 15.72
CA VAL A 234 -0.54 7.75 15.89
C VAL A 234 -1.01 7.93 17.32
N LYS A 235 -2.15 8.56 17.52
CA LYS A 235 -2.65 8.87 18.86
C LYS A 235 -4.15 8.58 18.94
N SER A 236 -4.53 7.81 19.96
CA SER A 236 -5.91 7.62 20.36
C SER A 236 -6.12 8.22 21.75
N ARG A 237 -7.26 8.83 21.97
CA ARG A 237 -7.67 9.36 23.25
C ARG A 237 -9.14 9.10 23.51
N ALA A 238 -9.50 8.90 24.76
CA ALA A 238 -10.89 8.89 25.24
C ALA A 238 -11.06 10.03 26.25
N GLN A 239 -12.14 10.78 26.13
CA GLN A 239 -12.49 11.86 27.06
C GLN A 239 -14.01 11.93 27.20
N THR A 240 -14.48 12.38 28.37
CA THR A 240 -15.91 12.62 28.57
C THR A 240 -16.38 13.76 27.67
N ALA A 241 -17.51 13.58 27.00
CA ALA A 241 -18.09 14.59 26.14
C ALA A 241 -18.57 15.79 26.98
N LEU A 242 -18.42 17.01 26.43
CA LEU A 242 -18.79 18.23 27.12
C LEU A 242 -20.29 18.56 26.99
N ASP A 243 -20.92 18.07 25.94
CA ASP A 243 -22.29 18.43 25.51
C ASP A 243 -23.25 17.21 25.48
N ALA A 244 -22.77 16.04 25.90
CA ALA A 244 -23.53 14.80 25.98
C ALA A 244 -23.09 13.95 27.16
N PHE A 245 -23.98 13.09 27.66
CA PHE A 245 -23.61 12.05 28.64
C PHE A 245 -23.01 10.86 27.89
N GLY A 246 -21.68 10.78 27.87
CA GLY A 246 -20.96 9.73 27.18
C GLY A 246 -19.47 10.02 27.03
N ASP A 247 -18.76 9.03 26.49
CA ASP A 247 -17.34 9.11 26.21
C ASP A 247 -17.10 9.38 24.72
N GLN A 248 -16.30 10.39 24.42
CA GLN A 248 -15.82 10.69 23.07
C GLN A 248 -14.49 9.99 22.89
N ILE A 249 -14.38 9.20 21.81
CA ILE A 249 -13.17 8.49 21.42
C ILE A 249 -12.68 9.07 20.10
N ASP A 250 -11.45 9.60 20.11
CA ASP A 250 -10.82 10.20 18.96
C ASP A 250 -9.50 9.48 18.64
N GLY A 251 -9.21 9.29 17.36
CA GLY A 251 -7.92 8.82 16.90
C GLY A 251 -7.37 9.72 15.80
N LEU A 252 -6.07 9.98 15.83
CA LEU A 252 -5.37 10.80 14.85
C LEU A 252 -4.20 10.03 14.27
N HIS A 253 -4.08 10.02 12.96
CA HIS A 253 -2.96 9.46 12.21
C HIS A 253 -2.37 10.52 11.29
N VAL A 254 -1.09 10.84 11.50
CA VAL A 254 -0.33 11.81 10.72
C VAL A 254 0.81 11.11 10.03
N TYR A 255 0.84 11.16 8.71
CA TYR A 255 1.83 10.47 7.90
C TYR A 255 2.13 11.23 6.61
N GLY A 256 3.17 10.81 5.93
CA GLY A 256 3.54 11.30 4.62
C GLY A 256 4.31 10.25 3.84
N GLY A 257 4.36 10.43 2.54
CA GLY A 257 5.11 9.53 1.68
C GLY A 257 5.46 10.19 0.37
N LYS A 258 6.52 9.70 -0.26
CA LYS A 258 6.97 10.19 -1.55
C LYS A 258 7.78 9.18 -2.33
N VAL A 259 7.59 9.17 -3.64
CA VAL A 259 8.46 8.45 -4.57
C VAL A 259 9.84 9.11 -4.58
N ILE A 260 10.86 8.42 -4.02
CA ILE A 260 12.25 8.91 -3.96
C ILE A 260 12.95 8.69 -5.30
N ARG A 261 12.67 7.57 -5.94
CA ARG A 261 13.27 7.18 -7.22
C ARG A 261 12.19 6.73 -8.20
N ALA A 262 11.68 7.64 -9.01
CA ALA A 262 10.61 7.35 -9.97
C ALA A 262 10.96 6.21 -10.94
N THR A 263 12.22 6.10 -11.36
CA THR A 263 12.69 5.00 -12.25
C THR A 263 12.66 3.62 -11.60
N ALA A 264 12.63 3.56 -10.27
CA ALA A 264 12.56 2.31 -9.50
C ALA A 264 11.13 1.98 -9.03
N VAL A 265 10.14 2.78 -9.45
CA VAL A 265 8.70 2.52 -9.35
C VAL A 265 8.15 2.50 -10.77
N GLN A 266 7.73 1.34 -11.25
CA GLN A 266 7.23 1.15 -12.59
C GLN A 266 5.75 0.80 -12.56
N THR A 267 4.93 1.56 -13.26
CA THR A 267 3.49 1.38 -13.30
C THR A 267 3.05 0.87 -14.67
N TYR A 268 2.06 0.01 -14.68
CA TYR A 268 1.41 -0.45 -15.90
C TYR A 268 -0.09 -0.46 -15.66
N VAL A 269 -0.78 0.47 -16.29
CA VAL A 269 -2.24 0.61 -16.21
C VAL A 269 -2.81 0.25 -17.56
N SER A 270 -3.68 -0.76 -17.59
CA SER A 270 -4.37 -1.19 -18.80
C SER A 270 -5.22 -0.05 -19.37
N ALA A 271 -5.15 0.15 -20.68
CA ALA A 271 -5.95 1.15 -21.39
C ALA A 271 -7.46 0.83 -21.36
#